data_28811a6ca8ea57648c07d04d092ce1a1
#
_entry.id   28811a6ca8ea57648c07d04d092ce1a1
#
_cell.length_a   1.000
_cell.length_b   1.000
_cell.length_c   1.000
_cell.angle_alpha   90.00
_cell.angle_beta   90.00
_cell.angle_gamma   90.00
#
_symmetry.space_group_name_H-M   'P 1'
#
loop_
_entity.id
_entity.type
_entity.pdbx_description
1 polymer ?
#
loop_
_entity_poly.entity_id
_entity_poly.type
_entity_poly.pdbx_seq_one_letter_code
_entity_poly.pdbx_strand_id
1 'polypeptide(L)'
;MSMNRFVSSVLPRFVCAGVCAASLILSACEKKVEEFVDYSLMCYNDVWPMDDIHINDGADYDIKALEKKIDLRYPMMIGDTLDVTILEFKSDVYALDYYMNSGRFQGIVPILRGSFLEQSIRSGARIFIFKHDSFRRYERSDLESYVRRYPNARHGGFPQEFLSLPFEHREPGHTSIQTKYFIGVKAYFPVLAQSYRDSDLQWNVARSWDLVEENDFVAWGRQLNIVQPKGVYREASTLYFNAGEGVNGMATRLPGGRVVAVWGFLDWSDLERKFFTASDRVYGARY
;
A
#
# COMPACT_ATOMS: atom_id res chain seq x y z
N MET A 1 59.21 55.85 -22.45
CA MET A 1 58.03 56.66 -22.29
C MET A 1 56.87 55.88 -22.79
N SER A 2 56.10 55.28 -21.91
CA SER A 2 54.67 54.96 -22.07
C SER A 2 54.18 54.27 -20.81
N MET A 3 53.33 54.92 -20.09
CA MET A 3 52.66 54.45 -18.88
C MET A 3 51.50 53.50 -19.28
N ASN A 4 51.54 52.26 -18.83
CA ASN A 4 50.37 51.39 -18.89
C ASN A 4 49.65 51.29 -17.51
N ARG A 5 48.44 51.76 -17.50
CA ARG A 5 47.53 51.70 -16.35
C ARG A 5 47.01 50.29 -16.14
N PHE A 6 47.28 49.77 -14.96
CA PHE A 6 46.52 48.63 -14.43
C PHE A 6 45.05 49.05 -14.07
N VAL A 7 44.11 48.48 -14.72
CA VAL A 7 42.71 48.52 -14.25
C VAL A 7 42.38 47.16 -13.68
N SER A 8 42.30 47.11 -12.37
CA SER A 8 41.82 45.92 -11.63
C SER A 8 40.28 45.80 -11.75
N SER A 9 39.84 44.76 -12.42
CA SER A 9 38.41 44.38 -12.42
C SER A 9 38.10 43.57 -11.17
N VAL A 10 37.57 44.26 -10.16
CA VAL A 10 36.87 43.63 -9.03
C VAL A 10 35.40 43.79 -9.29
N LEU A 11 34.74 42.72 -9.70
CA LEU A 11 33.28 42.45 -9.59
C LEU A 11 32.92 41.22 -10.48
N PRO A 12 31.94 40.39 -10.19
CA PRO A 12 31.13 40.28 -8.98
C PRO A 12 31.06 38.83 -8.43
N ARG A 13 31.49 38.64 -7.23
CA ARG A 13 31.24 37.33 -6.53
C ARG A 13 29.98 37.30 -5.64
N PHE A 14 29.19 38.38 -5.62
CA PHE A 14 28.03 38.49 -4.73
C PHE A 14 26.68 38.19 -5.39
N VAL A 15 26.60 38.02 -6.69
CA VAL A 15 25.31 37.78 -7.38
C VAL A 15 24.88 36.28 -7.36
N CYS A 16 25.83 35.34 -7.29
CA CYS A 16 25.50 33.92 -7.29
C CYS A 16 24.94 33.38 -5.95
N ALA A 17 25.31 34.01 -4.82
CA ALA A 17 24.83 33.55 -3.51
C ALA A 17 23.34 33.88 -3.25
N GLY A 18 22.85 34.98 -3.83
CA GLY A 18 21.43 35.39 -3.68
C GLY A 18 20.45 34.55 -4.49
N VAL A 19 20.87 34.06 -5.66
CA VAL A 19 19.98 33.23 -6.52
C VAL A 19 19.84 31.82 -5.99
N CYS A 20 20.89 31.23 -5.40
CA CYS A 20 20.80 29.90 -4.78
C CYS A 20 19.94 29.89 -3.51
N ALA A 21 19.99 30.96 -2.70
CA ALA A 21 19.17 31.08 -1.51
C ALA A 21 17.66 31.26 -1.84
N ALA A 22 17.36 32.01 -2.91
CA ALA A 22 15.97 32.16 -3.36
C ALA A 22 15.39 30.87 -3.97
N SER A 23 16.22 30.04 -4.64
CA SER A 23 15.79 28.73 -5.18
C SER A 23 15.53 27.71 -4.10
N LEU A 24 16.26 27.74 -2.98
CA LEU A 24 16.04 26.86 -1.83
C LEU A 24 14.81 27.23 -1.01
N ILE A 25 14.43 28.52 -1.00
CA ILE A 25 13.22 28.97 -0.30
C ILE A 25 11.96 28.65 -1.11
N LEU A 26 12.04 28.61 -2.45
CA LEU A 26 10.90 28.26 -3.31
C LEU A 26 10.62 26.75 -3.35
N SER A 27 11.61 25.89 -3.10
CA SER A 27 11.39 24.44 -3.00
C SER A 27 10.90 23.96 -1.62
N ALA A 28 10.90 24.82 -0.61
CA ALA A 28 10.45 24.48 0.74
C ALA A 28 8.96 24.79 1.02
N CYS A 29 8.22 25.31 0.05
CA CYS A 29 6.82 25.68 0.17
C CYS A 29 5.91 25.09 -0.91
N GLU A 30 6.15 23.86 -1.36
CA GLU A 30 5.03 23.05 -1.80
C GLU A 30 4.30 22.53 -0.54
N LYS A 31 3.57 23.42 0.14
CA LYS A 31 2.41 22.97 0.90
C LYS A 31 1.56 22.21 -0.11
N LYS A 32 1.45 20.88 0.04
CA LYS A 32 0.33 20.15 -0.53
C LYS A 32 -0.89 20.99 -0.16
N VAL A 33 -1.48 21.63 -1.16
CA VAL A 33 -2.81 22.23 -1.00
C VAL A 33 -3.67 21.03 -0.63
N GLU A 34 -4.03 20.88 0.64
CA GLU A 34 -5.03 19.89 1.02
C GLU A 34 -6.27 20.25 0.22
N GLU A 35 -6.60 19.40 -0.73
CA GLU A 35 -7.77 19.60 -1.57
C GLU A 35 -8.97 19.54 -0.63
N PHE A 36 -9.56 20.71 -0.37
CA PHE A 36 -10.73 20.82 0.48
C PHE A 36 -11.89 20.11 -0.20
N VAL A 37 -12.32 19.01 0.36
CA VAL A 37 -13.50 18.28 -0.11
C VAL A 37 -14.72 18.83 0.63
N ASP A 38 -15.59 19.49 -0.10
CA ASP A 38 -16.89 19.90 0.44
C ASP A 38 -17.84 18.69 0.41
N TYR A 39 -17.90 17.98 1.50
CA TYR A 39 -18.75 16.80 1.64
C TYR A 39 -20.24 17.14 1.61
N SER A 40 -20.63 18.41 1.84
CA SER A 40 -22.03 18.84 1.70
C SER A 40 -22.50 18.81 0.25
N LEU A 41 -21.56 18.88 -0.70
CA LEU A 41 -21.87 18.78 -2.13
C LEU A 41 -21.95 17.34 -2.65
N MET A 42 -21.57 16.35 -1.82
CA MET A 42 -21.71 14.95 -2.17
C MET A 42 -23.18 14.56 -2.14
N CYS A 43 -23.71 14.09 -3.25
CA CYS A 43 -25.08 13.59 -3.32
C CYS A 43 -25.12 12.13 -3.78
N TYR A 44 -26.13 11.41 -3.33
CA TYR A 44 -26.43 10.05 -3.74
C TYR A 44 -27.79 10.02 -4.44
N ASN A 45 -27.83 9.72 -5.75
CA ASN A 45 -29.03 9.75 -6.56
C ASN A 45 -29.86 11.05 -6.37
N ASP A 46 -29.16 12.19 -6.49
CA ASP A 46 -29.69 13.55 -6.30
C ASP A 46 -30.20 13.87 -4.88
N VAL A 47 -29.93 12.98 -3.92
CA VAL A 47 -30.21 13.22 -2.51
C VAL A 47 -28.95 13.76 -1.82
N TRP A 48 -29.08 14.86 -1.11
CA TRP A 48 -28.02 15.48 -0.31
C TRP A 48 -27.84 14.76 1.03
N PRO A 49 -26.62 14.73 1.58
CA PRO A 49 -26.43 14.21 2.94
C PRO A 49 -27.19 15.08 3.95
N MET A 50 -27.59 14.50 5.06
CA MET A 50 -28.09 15.25 6.20
C MET A 50 -27.01 16.17 6.76
N ASP A 51 -27.39 17.23 7.47
CA ASP A 51 -26.47 18.26 7.98
C ASP A 51 -25.43 17.77 8.99
N ASP A 52 -25.56 16.57 9.52
CA ASP A 52 -24.62 15.97 10.48
C ASP A 52 -23.53 15.14 9.78
N ILE A 53 -22.68 15.81 9.06
CA ILE A 53 -21.46 15.20 8.51
C ILE A 53 -20.40 15.15 9.60
N HIS A 54 -20.00 13.93 9.99
CA HIS A 54 -18.97 13.74 11.00
C HIS A 54 -17.63 13.39 10.37
N ILE A 55 -16.65 14.27 10.57
CA ILE A 55 -15.26 14.06 10.14
C ILE A 55 -14.42 13.86 11.38
N ASN A 56 -13.85 12.66 11.54
CA ASN A 56 -13.04 12.29 12.68
C ASN A 56 -11.59 12.05 12.25
N ASP A 57 -10.65 12.39 13.14
CA ASP A 57 -9.23 12.06 12.93
C ASP A 57 -9.04 10.54 12.95
N GLY A 58 -8.25 10.02 12.04
CA GLY A 58 -7.92 8.59 11.99
C GLY A 58 -7.17 8.10 13.22
N ALA A 59 -6.46 8.99 13.92
CA ALA A 59 -5.73 8.67 15.15
C ALA A 59 -6.65 8.20 16.30
N ASP A 60 -7.93 8.55 16.26
CA ASP A 60 -8.92 8.13 17.26
C ASP A 60 -9.32 6.65 17.14
N TYR A 61 -8.84 5.98 16.09
CA TYR A 61 -9.19 4.59 15.79
C TYR A 61 -7.95 3.69 15.77
N ASP A 62 -8.08 2.48 16.29
CA ASP A 62 -7.01 1.45 16.20
C ASP A 62 -6.97 0.81 14.78
N ILE A 63 -6.83 1.67 13.77
CA ILE A 63 -6.71 1.28 12.37
C ILE A 63 -5.39 1.86 11.84
N LYS A 64 -4.47 0.98 11.46
CA LYS A 64 -3.14 1.40 11.00
C LYS A 64 -3.21 2.33 9.80
N ALA A 65 -2.55 3.48 9.89
CA ALA A 65 -2.43 4.48 8.83
C ALA A 65 -3.76 5.05 8.32
N LEU A 66 -4.82 4.97 9.12
CA LEU A 66 -6.04 5.73 8.88
C LEU A 66 -5.74 7.21 9.14
N GLU A 67 -6.09 8.08 8.19
CA GLU A 67 -5.96 9.52 8.35
C GLU A 67 -7.27 10.17 8.74
N LYS A 68 -8.36 9.76 8.09
CA LYS A 68 -9.69 10.32 8.36
C LYS A 68 -10.76 9.24 8.29
N LYS A 69 -11.79 9.41 9.11
CA LYS A 69 -13.07 8.69 9.00
C LYS A 69 -14.17 9.71 8.83
N ILE A 70 -14.92 9.60 7.73
CA ILE A 70 -16.02 10.49 7.40
C ILE A 70 -17.31 9.66 7.41
N ASP A 71 -18.27 10.07 8.20
CA ASP A 71 -19.59 9.47 8.24
C ASP A 71 -20.62 10.44 7.63
N LEU A 72 -21.35 9.97 6.62
CA LEU A 72 -22.37 10.69 5.88
C LEU A 72 -23.69 9.91 5.99
N ARG A 73 -24.80 10.61 6.17
CA ARG A 73 -26.12 10.00 6.22
C ARG A 73 -27.05 10.61 5.18
N TYR A 74 -27.70 9.79 4.40
CA TYR A 74 -28.62 10.19 3.35
C TYR A 74 -30.04 9.77 3.74
N PRO A 75 -31.00 10.75 3.84
CA PRO A 75 -32.40 10.43 4.00
C PRO A 75 -32.91 9.87 2.65
N MET A 76 -33.32 8.62 2.66
CA MET A 76 -33.83 8.00 1.45
C MET A 76 -35.36 8.14 1.38
N MET A 77 -36.08 7.11 1.09
CA MET A 77 -37.56 7.17 1.17
C MET A 77 -38.04 6.98 2.61
N ILE A 78 -39.34 7.15 2.83
CA ILE A 78 -39.99 7.18 4.15
C ILE A 78 -39.38 6.16 5.13
N GLY A 79 -38.68 6.69 6.13
CA GLY A 79 -38.10 5.91 7.24
C GLY A 79 -36.83 5.12 6.94
N ASP A 80 -36.28 5.24 5.73
CA ASP A 80 -35.02 4.59 5.32
C ASP A 80 -33.86 5.58 5.27
N THR A 81 -32.66 5.09 5.58
CA THR A 81 -31.42 5.87 5.49
C THR A 81 -30.33 5.06 4.82
N LEU A 82 -29.48 5.71 4.05
CA LEU A 82 -28.22 5.17 3.59
C LEU A 82 -27.09 5.84 4.38
N ASP A 83 -26.41 5.07 5.21
CA ASP A 83 -25.20 5.53 5.89
C ASP A 83 -23.99 5.19 5.05
N VAL A 84 -23.13 6.19 4.80
CA VAL A 84 -21.88 6.02 4.07
C VAL A 84 -20.72 6.41 4.98
N THR A 85 -19.85 5.44 5.26
CA THR A 85 -18.58 5.70 5.95
C THR A 85 -17.45 5.68 4.95
N ILE A 86 -16.65 6.74 4.91
CA ILE A 86 -15.43 6.81 4.07
C ILE A 86 -14.23 6.73 5.00
N LEU A 87 -13.37 5.73 4.77
CA LEU A 87 -12.09 5.59 5.45
C LEU A 87 -10.98 6.04 4.50
N GLU A 88 -10.24 7.09 4.86
CA GLU A 88 -9.09 7.59 4.11
C GLU A 88 -7.79 7.14 4.78
N PHE A 89 -6.92 6.51 4.02
CA PHE A 89 -5.63 5.98 4.47
C PHE A 89 -4.47 6.77 3.86
N LYS A 90 -3.30 6.74 4.52
CA LYS A 90 -2.05 7.36 4.03
C LYS A 90 -1.66 6.91 2.63
N SER A 91 -2.00 5.67 2.26
CA SER A 91 -1.76 5.14 0.93
C SER A 91 -2.70 3.99 0.61
N ASP A 92 -2.77 3.63 -0.67
CA ASP A 92 -3.61 2.55 -1.19
C ASP A 92 -3.24 1.17 -0.64
N VAL A 93 -1.97 0.94 -0.28
CA VAL A 93 -1.55 -0.34 0.32
C VAL A 93 -2.17 -0.57 1.70
N TYR A 94 -2.28 0.47 2.52
CA TYR A 94 -2.94 0.35 3.83
C TYR A 94 -4.45 0.19 3.69
N ALA A 95 -5.07 0.89 2.75
CA ALA A 95 -6.47 0.69 2.42
C ALA A 95 -6.73 -0.75 1.94
N LEU A 96 -5.86 -1.29 1.09
CA LEU A 96 -5.99 -2.65 0.58
C LEU A 96 -5.77 -3.70 1.68
N ASP A 97 -4.75 -3.53 2.54
CA ASP A 97 -4.51 -4.36 3.72
C ASP A 97 -5.75 -4.43 4.63
N TYR A 98 -6.28 -3.28 5.00
CA TYR A 98 -7.49 -3.20 5.82
C TYR A 98 -8.69 -3.84 5.11
N TYR A 99 -8.89 -3.57 3.80
CA TYR A 99 -10.00 -4.09 3.03
C TYR A 99 -9.99 -5.62 2.97
N MET A 100 -8.83 -6.22 2.73
CA MET A 100 -8.65 -7.68 2.67
C MET A 100 -8.83 -8.33 4.05
N ASN A 101 -8.26 -7.75 5.10
CA ASN A 101 -8.23 -8.35 6.43
C ASN A 101 -9.48 -8.07 7.27
N SER A 102 -10.27 -7.06 6.94
CA SER A 102 -11.50 -6.71 7.66
C SER A 102 -12.70 -7.63 7.35
N GLY A 103 -12.52 -8.64 6.50
CA GLY A 103 -13.61 -9.50 6.02
C GLY A 103 -14.59 -8.77 5.09
N ARG A 104 -14.21 -7.58 4.59
CA ARG A 104 -15.02 -6.78 3.66
C ARG A 104 -14.76 -7.12 2.19
N PHE A 105 -13.65 -7.80 1.92
CA PHE A 105 -13.30 -8.30 0.60
C PHE A 105 -14.09 -9.57 0.27
N GLN A 106 -15.39 -9.43 0.10
CA GLN A 106 -16.27 -10.54 -0.29
C GLN A 106 -16.90 -10.33 -1.67
N GLY A 107 -16.23 -9.58 -2.54
CA GLY A 107 -16.70 -9.38 -3.90
C GLY A 107 -17.96 -8.53 -4.00
N ILE A 108 -18.93 -9.00 -4.79
CA ILE A 108 -20.14 -8.24 -5.18
C ILE A 108 -21.30 -8.43 -4.16
N VAL A 109 -21.17 -9.38 -3.25
CA VAL A 109 -22.28 -9.77 -2.37
C VAL A 109 -22.30 -8.89 -1.12
N PRO A 110 -23.46 -8.27 -0.78
CA PRO A 110 -23.63 -7.57 0.48
C PRO A 110 -23.45 -8.50 1.67
N ILE A 111 -22.80 -8.01 2.72
CA ILE A 111 -22.63 -8.74 3.97
C ILE A 111 -23.76 -8.32 4.92
N LEU A 112 -24.52 -9.29 5.41
CA LEU A 112 -25.51 -9.04 6.45
C LEU A 112 -24.80 -8.85 7.80
N ARG A 113 -24.96 -7.68 8.40
CA ARG A 113 -24.44 -7.36 9.75
C ARG A 113 -25.60 -6.93 10.66
N GLY A 114 -26.12 -7.87 11.42
CA GLY A 114 -27.35 -7.63 12.20
C GLY A 114 -28.56 -7.40 11.29
N SER A 115 -29.24 -6.26 11.44
CA SER A 115 -30.37 -5.85 10.60
C SER A 115 -29.97 -5.06 9.35
N PHE A 116 -28.68 -4.75 9.16
CA PHE A 116 -28.21 -3.95 8.06
C PHE A 116 -27.46 -4.78 7.02
N LEU A 117 -27.65 -4.43 5.75
CA LEU A 117 -26.78 -4.87 4.67
C LEU A 117 -25.61 -3.89 4.53
N GLU A 118 -24.40 -4.44 4.49
CA GLU A 118 -23.19 -3.68 4.29
C GLU A 118 -22.56 -4.05 2.96
N GLN A 119 -22.26 -3.05 2.15
CA GLN A 119 -21.45 -3.19 0.94
C GLN A 119 -20.24 -2.29 1.04
N SER A 120 -19.11 -2.71 0.51
CA SER A 120 -17.90 -1.90 0.52
C SER A 120 -17.23 -1.85 -0.84
N ILE A 121 -16.66 -0.69 -1.15
CA ILE A 121 -15.92 -0.43 -2.39
C ILE A 121 -14.61 0.26 -2.02
N ARG A 122 -13.48 -0.29 -2.48
CA ARG A 122 -12.18 0.38 -2.37
C ARG A 122 -11.92 1.22 -3.62
N SER A 123 -11.42 2.43 -3.43
CA SER A 123 -10.95 3.32 -4.49
C SER A 123 -9.63 3.97 -4.08
N GLY A 124 -8.51 3.47 -4.60
CA GLY A 124 -7.18 3.95 -4.21
C GLY A 124 -6.94 3.78 -2.70
N ALA A 125 -6.55 4.87 -2.03
CA ALA A 125 -6.32 4.91 -0.59
C ALA A 125 -7.61 5.03 0.25
N ARG A 126 -8.78 4.87 -0.34
CA ARG A 126 -10.07 5.02 0.33
C ARG A 126 -10.91 3.76 0.29
N ILE A 127 -11.71 3.58 1.35
CA ILE A 127 -12.72 2.53 1.43
C ILE A 127 -14.06 3.20 1.74
N PHE A 128 -15.03 2.95 0.89
CA PHE A 128 -16.41 3.38 1.04
C PHE A 128 -17.22 2.22 1.58
N ILE A 129 -17.91 2.43 2.69
CA ILE A 129 -18.74 1.43 3.36
C ILE A 129 -20.17 1.96 3.35
N PHE A 130 -21.05 1.27 2.65
CA PHE A 130 -22.45 1.60 2.52
C PHE A 130 -23.27 0.68 3.42
N LYS A 131 -24.05 1.27 4.32
CA LYS A 131 -24.97 0.54 5.21
C LYS A 131 -26.38 1.01 4.98
N HIS A 132 -27.27 0.07 4.79
CA HIS A 132 -28.68 0.34 4.56
C HIS A 132 -29.56 -0.73 5.20
N ASP A 133 -30.84 -0.46 5.34
CA ASP A 133 -31.80 -1.46 5.82
C ASP A 133 -31.83 -2.66 4.87
N SER A 134 -31.98 -3.86 5.43
CA SER A 134 -31.98 -5.13 4.70
C SER A 134 -33.10 -5.28 3.67
N PHE A 135 -34.16 -4.47 3.78
CA PHE A 135 -35.32 -4.54 2.88
C PHE A 135 -35.08 -3.90 1.50
N ARG A 136 -33.99 -3.11 1.34
CA ARG A 136 -33.61 -2.52 0.05
C ARG A 136 -32.27 -2.99 -0.39
N ARG A 137 -32.18 -3.37 -1.65
CA ARG A 137 -30.92 -3.65 -2.32
C ARG A 137 -30.55 -2.43 -3.16
N TYR A 138 -29.43 -1.82 -2.85
CA TYR A 138 -28.78 -0.87 -3.76
C TYR A 138 -27.96 -1.67 -4.77
N GLU A 139 -28.11 -1.32 -6.05
CA GLU A 139 -27.28 -1.94 -7.08
C GLU A 139 -25.83 -1.47 -6.93
N ARG A 140 -24.90 -2.39 -7.15
CA ARG A 140 -23.47 -2.05 -7.06
C ARG A 140 -23.07 -0.95 -8.01
N SER A 141 -23.68 -0.89 -9.21
CA SER A 141 -23.49 0.18 -10.20
C SER A 141 -23.76 1.58 -9.66
N ASP A 142 -24.79 1.72 -8.82
CA ASP A 142 -25.16 3.00 -8.21
C ASP A 142 -24.12 3.41 -7.16
N LEU A 143 -23.68 2.45 -6.33
CA LEU A 143 -22.62 2.70 -5.34
C LEU A 143 -21.29 3.02 -6.01
N GLU A 144 -20.94 2.36 -7.10
CA GLU A 144 -19.74 2.67 -7.88
C GLU A 144 -19.85 4.05 -8.55
N SER A 145 -21.04 4.43 -9.00
CA SER A 145 -21.27 5.77 -9.54
C SER A 145 -21.06 6.86 -8.48
N TYR A 146 -21.51 6.62 -7.24
CA TYR A 146 -21.22 7.50 -6.11
C TYR A 146 -19.71 7.62 -5.86
N VAL A 147 -19.00 6.50 -5.78
CA VAL A 147 -17.53 6.49 -5.55
C VAL A 147 -16.78 7.28 -6.62
N ARG A 148 -17.23 7.20 -7.89
CA ARG A 148 -16.60 7.93 -9.01
C ARG A 148 -16.76 9.46 -8.91
N ARG A 149 -17.78 9.94 -8.23
CA ARG A 149 -18.00 11.39 -8.00
C ARG A 149 -17.08 11.95 -6.93
N TYR A 150 -16.51 11.09 -6.08
CA TYR A 150 -15.59 11.52 -5.04
C TYR A 150 -14.28 12.05 -5.67
N PRO A 151 -13.79 13.23 -5.22
CA PRO A 151 -12.57 13.82 -5.76
C PRO A 151 -11.40 12.84 -5.72
N ASN A 152 -10.62 12.81 -6.80
CA ASN A 152 -9.47 11.91 -6.93
C ASN A 152 -9.76 10.42 -6.73
N ALA A 153 -11.00 9.99 -6.92
CA ALA A 153 -11.35 8.58 -6.93
C ALA A 153 -10.56 7.87 -8.04
N ARG A 154 -9.68 6.96 -7.66
CA ARG A 154 -8.99 6.07 -8.60
C ARG A 154 -9.82 4.82 -8.76
N HIS A 155 -10.06 4.40 -10.00
CA HIS A 155 -10.73 3.13 -10.24
C HIS A 155 -9.97 2.00 -9.54
N GLY A 156 -10.66 1.27 -8.68
CA GLY A 156 -10.11 0.14 -7.92
C GLY A 156 -9.85 -1.06 -8.82
N GLY A 157 -8.92 -0.94 -9.77
CA GLY A 157 -8.39 -2.06 -10.52
C GLY A 157 -7.64 -3.02 -9.59
N PHE A 158 -7.46 -4.25 -10.04
CA PHE A 158 -6.57 -5.19 -9.38
C PHE A 158 -5.15 -4.61 -9.41
N PRO A 159 -4.48 -4.46 -8.26
CA PRO A 159 -3.16 -3.85 -8.22
C PRO A 159 -2.19 -4.63 -9.09
N GLN A 160 -1.48 -3.94 -9.97
CA GLN A 160 -0.53 -4.58 -10.89
C GLN A 160 0.63 -5.27 -10.17
N GLU A 161 0.90 -4.84 -8.95
CA GLU A 161 1.88 -5.46 -8.05
C GLU A 161 1.65 -6.95 -7.86
N PHE A 162 0.39 -7.40 -7.86
CA PHE A 162 0.04 -8.81 -7.79
C PHE A 162 0.53 -9.61 -9.01
N LEU A 163 0.68 -8.96 -10.16
CA LEU A 163 1.14 -9.58 -11.40
C LEU A 163 2.66 -9.80 -11.42
N SER A 164 3.40 -9.13 -10.55
CA SER A 164 4.86 -9.25 -10.48
C SER A 164 5.35 -10.50 -9.76
N LEU A 165 4.46 -11.22 -9.06
CA LEU A 165 4.79 -12.50 -8.44
C LEU A 165 4.62 -13.65 -9.46
N PRO A 166 5.32 -14.79 -9.31
CA PRO A 166 5.13 -15.96 -10.18
C PRO A 166 3.67 -16.41 -10.26
N PHE A 167 3.21 -16.90 -11.39
CA PHE A 167 1.82 -17.37 -11.56
C PHE A 167 1.66 -18.86 -11.31
N GLU A 168 2.66 -19.63 -11.65
CA GLU A 168 2.62 -21.09 -11.54
C GLU A 168 2.53 -21.53 -10.09
N HIS A 169 1.68 -22.52 -9.81
CA HIS A 169 1.48 -23.12 -8.49
C HIS A 169 0.91 -22.18 -7.40
N ARG A 170 0.34 -21.02 -7.77
CA ARG A 170 -0.35 -20.15 -6.79
C ARG A 170 -1.50 -20.90 -6.12
N GLU A 171 -1.58 -20.77 -4.81
CA GLU A 171 -2.79 -21.15 -4.08
C GLU A 171 -3.82 -20.01 -4.19
N PRO A 172 -5.01 -20.27 -4.79
CA PRO A 172 -6.07 -19.27 -4.87
C PRO A 172 -6.52 -18.81 -3.47
N GLY A 173 -6.76 -17.51 -3.29
CA GLY A 173 -7.20 -16.95 -2.01
C GLY A 173 -6.13 -16.79 -0.94
N HIS A 174 -4.89 -17.18 -1.21
CA HIS A 174 -3.75 -17.09 -0.28
C HIS A 174 -2.80 -15.94 -0.60
N THR A 175 -3.33 -14.83 -1.08
CA THR A 175 -2.60 -13.58 -1.25
C THR A 175 -2.87 -12.68 -0.05
N SER A 176 -1.83 -12.11 0.54
CA SER A 176 -1.94 -11.21 1.70
C SER A 176 -1.05 -9.98 1.53
N ILE A 177 -1.47 -8.90 2.17
CA ILE A 177 -0.63 -7.73 2.39
C ILE A 177 -0.27 -7.71 3.86
N GLN A 178 1.00 -7.53 4.16
CA GLN A 178 1.54 -7.55 5.50
C GLN A 178 2.21 -6.21 5.79
N THR A 179 1.64 -5.45 6.70
CA THR A 179 2.13 -4.11 7.06
C THR A 179 2.64 -4.02 8.50
N LYS A 180 2.22 -4.94 9.38
CA LYS A 180 2.63 -4.97 10.80
C LYS A 180 3.75 -5.96 11.06
N TYR A 181 3.61 -7.16 10.53
CA TYR A 181 4.57 -8.27 10.71
C TYR A 181 4.86 -8.91 9.37
N PHE A 182 6.09 -9.31 9.17
CA PHE A 182 6.53 -10.06 8.00
C PHE A 182 7.49 -11.17 8.43
N ILE A 183 7.15 -12.41 8.10
CA ILE A 183 7.90 -13.61 8.54
C ILE A 183 8.10 -13.63 10.07
N GLY A 184 7.01 -13.37 10.83
CA GLY A 184 6.99 -13.42 12.28
C GLY A 184 7.68 -12.26 13.01
N VAL A 185 8.34 -11.33 12.29
CA VAL A 185 9.03 -10.18 12.88
C VAL A 185 8.38 -8.86 12.44
N LYS A 186 8.70 -7.76 13.14
CA LYS A 186 8.14 -6.44 12.83
C LYS A 186 8.51 -6.03 11.39
N ALA A 187 7.51 -5.71 10.59
CA ALA A 187 7.70 -5.18 9.25
C ALA A 187 8.06 -3.68 9.29
N TYR A 188 9.08 -3.29 8.54
CA TYR A 188 9.49 -1.90 8.35
C TYR A 188 8.93 -1.30 7.05
N PHE A 189 8.43 -2.16 6.18
CA PHE A 189 7.85 -1.80 4.89
C PHE A 189 6.67 -2.71 4.57
N PRO A 190 5.68 -2.24 3.80
CA PRO A 190 4.57 -3.07 3.35
C PRO A 190 5.05 -4.16 2.39
N VAL A 191 4.50 -5.36 2.55
CA VAL A 191 4.87 -6.55 1.77
C VAL A 191 3.64 -7.19 1.19
N LEU A 192 3.69 -7.54 -0.09
CA LEU A 192 2.75 -8.41 -0.76
C LEU A 192 3.28 -9.83 -0.72
N ALA A 193 2.53 -10.76 -0.15
CA ALA A 193 2.89 -12.18 -0.04
C ALA A 193 1.84 -13.07 -0.70
N GLN A 194 2.29 -14.14 -1.33
CA GLN A 194 1.49 -15.16 -1.98
C GLN A 194 1.98 -16.54 -1.61
N SER A 195 1.07 -17.45 -1.26
CA SER A 195 1.37 -18.86 -1.03
C SER A 195 1.33 -19.66 -2.32
N TYR A 196 2.15 -20.69 -2.36
CA TYR A 196 2.31 -21.61 -3.50
C TYR A 196 2.31 -23.04 -3.01
N ARG A 197 1.80 -23.92 -3.85
CA ARG A 197 1.81 -25.36 -3.61
C ARG A 197 2.08 -26.13 -4.90
N ASP A 198 3.00 -27.09 -4.80
CA ASP A 198 3.26 -28.06 -5.87
C ASP A 198 3.41 -29.44 -5.21
N SER A 199 2.42 -30.30 -5.39
CA SER A 199 2.35 -31.59 -4.73
C SER A 199 2.44 -31.43 -3.20
N ASP A 200 3.50 -31.96 -2.59
CA ASP A 200 3.75 -31.89 -1.14
C ASP A 200 4.58 -30.66 -0.72
N LEU A 201 5.08 -29.89 -1.69
CA LEU A 201 5.90 -28.71 -1.42
C LEU A 201 5.02 -27.48 -1.22
N GLN A 202 5.26 -26.80 -0.11
CA GLN A 202 4.60 -25.50 0.17
C GLN A 202 5.65 -24.43 0.41
N TRP A 203 5.44 -23.28 -0.26
CA TRP A 203 6.31 -22.12 -0.06
C TRP A 203 5.52 -20.82 -0.22
N ASN A 204 6.12 -19.75 0.23
CA ASN A 204 5.59 -18.41 0.06
C ASN A 204 6.61 -17.56 -0.71
N VAL A 205 6.11 -16.65 -1.51
CA VAL A 205 6.90 -15.62 -2.18
C VAL A 205 6.36 -14.28 -1.77
N ALA A 206 7.24 -13.37 -1.42
CA ALA A 206 6.85 -12.01 -1.11
C ALA A 206 7.74 -11.00 -1.83
N ARG A 207 7.15 -9.83 -2.08
CA ARG A 207 7.89 -8.64 -2.51
C ARG A 207 7.45 -7.42 -1.70
N SER A 208 8.35 -6.45 -1.55
CA SER A 208 7.94 -5.16 -1.00
C SER A 208 6.96 -4.46 -1.93
N TRP A 209 5.99 -3.75 -1.35
CA TRP A 209 5.03 -2.94 -2.11
C TRP A 209 5.75 -1.80 -2.82
N ASP A 210 6.50 -1.01 -2.05
CA ASP A 210 7.30 0.11 -2.53
C ASP A 210 8.81 -0.23 -2.57
N LEU A 211 9.62 0.74 -2.98
CA LEU A 211 11.06 0.70 -2.82
C LEU A 211 11.40 0.78 -1.33
N VAL A 212 12.37 0.00 -0.91
CA VAL A 212 12.79 -0.12 0.50
C VAL A 212 14.18 0.48 0.65
N GLU A 213 14.32 1.36 1.62
CA GLU A 213 15.63 1.88 1.99
C GLU A 213 16.52 0.77 2.57
N GLU A 214 17.82 0.88 2.34
CA GLU A 214 18.77 -0.15 2.81
C GLU A 214 18.72 -0.32 4.33
N ASN A 215 18.59 0.78 5.07
CA ASN A 215 18.50 0.76 6.52
C ASN A 215 17.27 -0.01 7.03
N ASP A 216 16.13 0.11 6.35
CA ASP A 216 14.89 -0.60 6.71
C ASP A 216 15.02 -2.10 6.42
N PHE A 217 15.64 -2.48 5.30
CA PHE A 217 15.94 -3.87 4.99
C PHE A 217 16.90 -4.49 6.00
N VAL A 218 17.97 -3.79 6.36
CA VAL A 218 18.93 -4.23 7.38
C VAL A 218 18.27 -4.33 8.75
N ALA A 219 17.43 -3.35 9.14
CA ALA A 219 16.73 -3.37 10.42
C ALA A 219 15.74 -4.54 10.52
N TRP A 220 15.06 -4.86 9.45
CA TRP A 220 14.21 -6.05 9.35
C TRP A 220 15.04 -7.33 9.42
N GLY A 221 16.09 -7.43 8.61
CA GLY A 221 16.97 -8.61 8.55
C GLY A 221 17.63 -8.97 9.88
N ARG A 222 17.98 -7.98 10.71
CA ARG A 222 18.55 -8.19 12.05
C ARG A 222 17.62 -8.91 13.02
N GLN A 223 16.33 -8.92 12.77
CA GLN A 223 15.34 -9.61 13.60
C GLN A 223 15.16 -11.09 13.20
N LEU A 224 15.62 -11.47 12.00
CA LEU A 224 15.50 -12.83 11.50
C LEU A 224 16.53 -13.76 12.15
N ASN A 225 16.18 -15.03 12.26
CA ASN A 225 17.11 -16.08 12.65
C ASN A 225 18.03 -16.44 11.46
N ILE A 226 19.10 -15.68 11.29
CA ILE A 226 20.05 -15.82 10.18
C ILE A 226 20.85 -17.10 10.34
N VAL A 227 20.93 -17.87 9.27
CA VAL A 227 21.64 -19.13 9.19
C VAL A 227 22.70 -19.12 8.08
N GLN A 228 23.59 -20.12 8.13
CA GLN A 228 24.62 -20.31 7.12
C GLN A 228 24.48 -21.70 6.51
N PRO A 229 23.66 -21.85 5.44
CA PRO A 229 23.48 -23.15 4.81
C PRO A 229 24.82 -23.65 4.23
N LYS A 230 25.07 -24.95 4.37
CA LYS A 230 26.25 -25.60 3.78
C LYS A 230 25.96 -25.91 2.29
N GLY A 231 26.94 -25.68 1.42
CA GLY A 231 26.87 -26.05 0.01
C GLY A 231 26.07 -25.09 -0.88
N VAL A 232 25.58 -23.97 -0.35
CA VAL A 232 24.88 -22.92 -1.09
C VAL A 232 25.86 -21.79 -1.41
N TYR A 233 25.90 -21.36 -2.67
CA TYR A 233 26.68 -20.19 -3.06
C TYR A 233 26.05 -18.93 -2.45
N ARG A 234 26.86 -18.12 -1.79
CA ARG A 234 26.38 -16.93 -1.11
C ARG A 234 26.56 -15.70 -1.96
N GLU A 235 25.46 -15.06 -2.26
CA GLU A 235 25.49 -13.66 -2.66
C GLU A 235 25.56 -12.77 -1.40
N ALA A 236 26.48 -11.81 -1.38
CA ALA A 236 26.73 -10.97 -0.21
C ALA A 236 25.50 -10.15 0.23
N SER A 237 24.54 -9.92 -0.68
CA SER A 237 23.32 -9.17 -0.43
C SER A 237 22.11 -10.04 -0.02
N THR A 238 22.28 -11.38 0.02
CA THR A 238 21.18 -12.31 0.31
C THR A 238 21.22 -12.79 1.76
N LEU A 239 20.10 -12.65 2.44
CA LEU A 239 19.87 -13.18 3.79
C LEU A 239 19.35 -14.62 3.69
N TYR A 240 19.94 -15.52 4.44
CA TYR A 240 19.48 -16.90 4.61
C TYR A 240 19.00 -17.06 6.06
N PHE A 241 17.78 -17.51 6.25
CA PHE A 241 17.17 -17.53 7.58
C PHE A 241 16.26 -18.75 7.79
N ASN A 242 15.98 -19.07 9.05
CA ASN A 242 14.93 -20.00 9.43
C ASN A 242 13.72 -19.21 9.95
N ALA A 243 12.56 -19.41 9.31
CA ALA A 243 11.30 -18.75 9.67
C ALA A 243 10.46 -19.59 10.67
N GLY A 244 10.97 -20.73 11.11
CA GLY A 244 10.36 -21.69 12.03
C GLY A 244 11.00 -23.05 11.90
N GLU A 245 10.52 -24.04 12.64
CA GLU A 245 11.04 -25.41 12.56
C GLU A 245 10.82 -26.00 11.16
N GLY A 246 11.92 -26.35 10.49
CA GLY A 246 11.89 -26.88 9.13
C GLY A 246 11.55 -25.87 8.03
N VAL A 247 11.36 -24.59 8.35
CA VAL A 247 11.02 -23.54 7.39
C VAL A 247 12.26 -22.73 7.03
N ASN A 248 12.83 -23.00 5.87
CA ASN A 248 13.97 -22.25 5.33
C ASN A 248 13.50 -21.01 4.56
N GLY A 249 14.31 -19.96 4.54
CA GLY A 249 13.99 -18.74 3.82
C GLY A 249 15.20 -18.01 3.25
N MET A 250 14.98 -17.31 2.15
CA MET A 250 15.95 -16.44 1.49
C MET A 250 15.29 -15.09 1.22
N ALA A 251 16.05 -14.02 1.41
CA ALA A 251 15.58 -12.66 1.06
C ALA A 251 16.73 -11.80 0.56
N THR A 252 16.45 -10.92 -0.38
CA THR A 252 17.40 -9.90 -0.86
C THR A 252 16.70 -8.58 -1.16
N ARG A 253 17.48 -7.51 -1.09
CA ARG A 253 17.11 -6.22 -1.66
C ARG A 253 17.72 -6.13 -3.05
N LEU A 254 16.86 -6.18 -4.06
CA LEU A 254 17.26 -6.11 -5.47
C LEU A 254 17.89 -4.74 -5.81
N PRO A 255 18.71 -4.65 -6.87
CA PRO A 255 19.07 -3.38 -7.46
C PRO A 255 17.81 -2.59 -7.82
N GLY A 256 17.72 -1.34 -7.37
CA GLY A 256 16.50 -0.54 -7.50
C GLY A 256 15.59 -0.54 -6.26
N GLY A 257 15.97 -1.25 -5.18
CA GLY A 257 15.40 -1.08 -3.85
C GLY A 257 14.21 -1.97 -3.53
N ARG A 258 13.73 -2.83 -4.42
CA ARG A 258 12.66 -3.79 -4.07
C ARG A 258 13.22 -4.96 -3.26
N VAL A 259 12.48 -5.38 -2.25
CA VAL A 259 12.81 -6.59 -1.48
C VAL A 259 12.02 -7.76 -2.02
N VAL A 260 12.69 -8.90 -2.17
CA VAL A 260 12.07 -10.19 -2.49
C VAL A 260 12.44 -11.18 -1.40
N ALA A 261 11.49 -12.00 -0.99
CA ALA A 261 11.71 -13.10 -0.07
C ALA A 261 10.96 -14.36 -0.52
N VAL A 262 11.56 -15.52 -0.28
CA VAL A 262 10.93 -16.83 -0.46
C VAL A 262 11.20 -17.65 0.78
N TRP A 263 10.18 -18.34 1.32
CA TRP A 263 10.33 -19.21 2.49
C TRP A 263 9.29 -20.34 2.43
N GLY A 264 9.64 -21.46 3.01
CA GLY A 264 8.75 -22.64 3.05
C GLY A 264 9.43 -23.90 3.57
N PHE A 265 8.67 -24.99 3.55
CA PHE A 265 9.17 -26.35 3.85
C PHE A 265 9.93 -26.90 2.62
N LEU A 266 11.04 -26.28 2.31
CA LEU A 266 11.90 -26.58 1.17
C LEU A 266 13.32 -26.87 1.65
N ASP A 267 14.01 -27.80 0.97
CA ASP A 267 15.45 -27.84 1.10
C ASP A 267 16.11 -26.60 0.47
N TRP A 268 17.39 -26.37 0.75
CA TRP A 268 18.08 -25.17 0.29
C TRP A 268 18.21 -25.09 -1.24
N SER A 269 18.30 -26.22 -1.93
CA SER A 269 18.42 -26.26 -3.39
C SER A 269 17.11 -25.87 -4.08
N ASP A 270 15.99 -26.42 -3.60
CA ASP A 270 14.67 -26.07 -4.10
C ASP A 270 14.31 -24.62 -3.78
N LEU A 271 14.63 -24.17 -2.56
CA LEU A 271 14.41 -22.80 -2.13
C LEU A 271 15.18 -21.81 -3.02
N GLU A 272 16.45 -22.07 -3.29
CA GLU A 272 17.31 -21.25 -4.15
C GLU A 272 16.72 -21.13 -5.56
N ARG A 273 16.28 -22.23 -6.16
CA ARG A 273 15.63 -22.22 -7.47
C ARG A 273 14.36 -21.36 -7.49
N LYS A 274 13.48 -21.50 -6.47
CA LYS A 274 12.26 -20.70 -6.36
C LYS A 274 12.58 -19.23 -6.11
N PHE A 275 13.63 -18.96 -5.32
CA PHE A 275 14.08 -17.60 -5.03
C PHE A 275 14.60 -16.87 -6.27
N PHE A 276 15.44 -17.48 -7.10
CA PHE A 276 15.91 -16.86 -8.34
C PHE A 276 14.77 -16.63 -9.32
N THR A 277 13.85 -17.58 -9.48
CA THR A 277 12.66 -17.40 -10.32
C THR A 277 11.81 -16.20 -9.87
N ALA A 278 11.61 -16.05 -8.57
CA ALA A 278 10.85 -14.91 -8.01
C ALA A 278 11.60 -13.59 -8.19
N SER A 279 12.91 -13.59 -7.92
CA SER A 279 13.76 -12.41 -8.06
C SER A 279 13.81 -11.87 -9.49
N ASP A 280 14.00 -12.75 -10.47
CA ASP A 280 14.00 -12.38 -11.89
C ASP A 280 12.66 -11.78 -12.30
N ARG A 281 11.55 -12.37 -11.83
CA ARG A 281 10.22 -11.87 -12.14
C ARG A 281 9.96 -10.49 -11.55
N VAL A 282 10.32 -10.27 -10.29
CA VAL A 282 10.15 -8.97 -9.63
C VAL A 282 11.07 -7.92 -10.23
N TYR A 283 12.30 -8.30 -10.59
CA TYR A 283 13.25 -7.39 -11.23
C TYR A 283 12.83 -7.02 -12.65
N GLY A 284 12.32 -7.99 -13.43
CA GLY A 284 11.87 -7.80 -14.80
C GLY A 284 10.54 -7.04 -14.92
N ALA A 285 9.74 -7.00 -13.88
CA ALA A 285 8.51 -6.22 -13.83
C ALA A 285 8.84 -4.72 -13.71
N ARG A 286 9.20 -4.10 -14.84
CA ARG A 286 9.31 -2.64 -14.95
C ARG A 286 7.90 -2.09 -15.18
N TYR A 287 7.44 -1.27 -14.27
CA TYR A 287 6.21 -0.47 -14.39
C TYR A 287 6.54 0.95 -14.77
#